data_15d72f867c67903c689839ac38323f0f
#
_entry.id   15d72f867c67903c689839ac38323f0f
#
_cell.length_a   1.000
_cell.length_b   1.000
_cell.length_c   1.000
_cell.angle_alpha   90.00
_cell.angle_beta   90.00
_cell.angle_gamma   90.00
#
_symmetry.space_group_name_H-M   'P 1'
#
loop_
_entity.id
_entity.type
_entity.pdbx_description
1 polymer ?
#
loop_
_entity_poly.entity_id
_entity_poly.type
_entity_poly.pdbx_seq_one_letter_code
_entity_poly.pdbx_strand_id
1 'polypeptide(L)'
;MKTIVSILTILLCMASPSYAQLIAKDSTGVMAISLDEVTIQARSIIEKGDRKVILPTQNQLKMSSSGIDLLGKLQLPRITVDIMSGEITTSGNGEVQLRINGVRVTYTEISSLSPEDILRIEYHDTPGVRYGNAAAVIDYITKNKKAGGSVSGGAIHSLSSNRTSIDDMISGRYNYGKSEISANVRYIQRKGDWTREYDERFIFPDNELHRLETGEQTLFNKKLLASNLNYTLQEKGKYLFNAQFRYTL
;
A
#
# COMPACT_ATOMS: atom_id res chain seq x y z
N MET A 1 -32.51 0.31 11.41
CA MET A 1 -31.28 -0.52 11.43
C MET A 1 -31.50 -1.96 10.94
N LYS A 2 -32.59 -2.64 11.26
CA LYS A 2 -32.86 -4.03 10.80
C LYS A 2 -33.05 -4.18 9.29
N THR A 3 -33.59 -3.20 8.61
CA THR A 3 -33.82 -3.21 7.14
C THR A 3 -32.58 -3.03 6.29
N ILE A 4 -31.58 -2.28 6.76
CA ILE A 4 -30.31 -2.05 6.03
C ILE A 4 -29.42 -3.30 6.07
N VAL A 5 -29.40 -4.03 7.18
CA VAL A 5 -28.66 -5.27 7.33
C VAL A 5 -29.22 -6.37 6.41
N SER A 6 -30.57 -6.41 6.24
CA SER A 6 -31.24 -7.39 5.37
C SER A 6 -30.93 -7.18 3.88
N ILE A 7 -30.78 -5.93 3.43
CA ILE A 7 -30.46 -5.61 2.03
C ILE A 7 -28.98 -5.96 1.72
N LEU A 8 -28.08 -5.76 2.66
CA LEU A 8 -26.65 -6.09 2.51
C LEU A 8 -26.42 -7.61 2.41
N THR A 9 -27.24 -8.41 3.14
CA THR A 9 -27.16 -9.88 3.11
C THR A 9 -27.66 -10.48 1.80
N ILE A 10 -28.65 -9.87 1.16
CA ILE A 10 -29.20 -10.33 -0.12
C ILE A 10 -28.26 -10.02 -1.28
N LEU A 11 -27.49 -8.93 -1.22
CA LEU A 11 -26.52 -8.58 -2.26
C LEU A 11 -25.28 -9.48 -2.28
N LEU A 12 -24.96 -10.16 -1.17
CA LEU A 12 -23.78 -11.04 -1.06
C LEU A 12 -24.03 -12.46 -1.61
N CYS A 13 -25.30 -12.86 -1.84
CA CYS A 13 -25.64 -14.21 -2.28
C CYS A 13 -25.71 -14.44 -3.80
N MET A 14 -25.46 -13.40 -4.62
CA MET A 14 -25.61 -13.50 -6.09
C MET A 14 -24.33 -13.71 -6.88
N ALA A 15 -23.19 -14.00 -6.25
CA ALA A 15 -21.91 -14.17 -6.93
C ALA A 15 -21.35 -15.58 -6.75
N SER A 16 -21.93 -16.57 -7.42
CA SER A 16 -21.33 -17.90 -7.57
C SER A 16 -21.02 -18.15 -9.04
N PRO A 17 -19.76 -18.09 -9.51
CA PRO A 17 -19.44 -18.55 -10.85
C PRO A 17 -19.34 -20.09 -10.87
N SER A 18 -20.18 -20.73 -11.68
CA SER A 18 -20.08 -22.14 -11.99
C SER A 18 -18.98 -22.38 -13.02
N TYR A 19 -17.92 -23.07 -12.62
CA TYR A 19 -16.92 -23.57 -13.56
C TYR A 19 -17.31 -24.96 -14.06
N ALA A 20 -17.63 -25.05 -15.35
CA ALA A 20 -17.75 -26.32 -16.05
C ALA A 20 -16.36 -26.69 -16.61
N GLN A 21 -15.76 -27.78 -16.12
CA GLN A 21 -14.57 -28.36 -16.71
C GLN A 21 -14.98 -29.32 -17.84
N LEU A 22 -14.60 -28.98 -19.06
CA LEU A 22 -14.62 -29.91 -20.18
C LEU A 22 -13.27 -30.64 -20.23
N ILE A 23 -13.28 -31.94 -19.91
CA ILE A 23 -12.14 -32.81 -20.12
C ILE A 23 -12.29 -33.38 -21.53
N ALA A 24 -11.49 -32.93 -22.48
CA ALA A 24 -11.30 -33.60 -23.77
C ALA A 24 -10.11 -34.56 -23.65
N LYS A 25 -10.40 -35.86 -23.72
CA LYS A 25 -9.41 -36.91 -23.78
C LYS A 25 -9.16 -37.18 -25.26
N ASP A 26 -8.02 -36.80 -25.77
CA ASP A 26 -7.57 -37.29 -27.09
C ASP A 26 -6.27 -38.06 -26.95
N SER A 27 -6.34 -39.29 -27.43
CA SER A 27 -5.28 -40.29 -27.36
C SER A 27 -4.68 -40.49 -28.76
N THR A 28 -3.63 -39.76 -29.06
CA THR A 28 -2.68 -40.11 -30.11
C THR A 28 -1.27 -39.89 -29.58
N GLY A 29 -0.57 -41.02 -29.41
CA GLY A 29 0.79 -41.04 -28.91
C GLY A 29 1.78 -40.45 -29.92
N VAL A 30 2.08 -39.20 -29.75
CA VAL A 30 3.29 -38.58 -30.28
C VAL A 30 4.12 -38.17 -29.04
N MET A 31 5.28 -38.81 -28.88
CA MET A 31 6.27 -38.33 -27.93
C MET A 31 6.69 -36.91 -28.35
N ALA A 32 6.01 -35.90 -27.81
CA ALA A 32 6.51 -34.54 -27.87
C ALA A 32 7.70 -34.47 -26.93
N ILE A 33 8.90 -34.36 -27.47
CA ILE A 33 10.06 -33.91 -26.73
C ILE A 33 9.76 -32.48 -26.33
N SER A 34 9.38 -32.29 -25.07
CA SER A 34 9.31 -30.96 -24.45
C SER A 34 10.72 -30.37 -24.48
N LEU A 35 10.96 -29.47 -25.43
CA LEU A 35 12.10 -28.56 -25.30
C LEU A 35 11.82 -27.73 -24.08
N ASP A 36 12.72 -27.82 -23.08
CA ASP A 36 12.67 -26.95 -21.93
C ASP A 36 12.53 -25.51 -22.43
N GLU A 37 11.40 -24.89 -22.06
CA GLU A 37 11.13 -23.50 -22.37
C GLU A 37 12.25 -22.68 -21.72
N VAL A 38 13.15 -22.13 -22.53
CA VAL A 38 14.18 -21.22 -22.07
C VAL A 38 13.45 -19.96 -21.63
N THR A 39 13.03 -19.93 -20.38
CA THR A 39 12.46 -18.76 -19.75
C THR A 39 13.59 -17.73 -19.65
N ILE A 40 13.65 -16.81 -20.61
CA ILE A 40 14.52 -15.63 -20.51
C ILE A 40 13.94 -14.79 -19.38
N GLN A 41 14.49 -14.94 -18.19
CA GLN A 41 14.22 -14.02 -17.10
C GLN A 41 14.82 -12.66 -17.47
N ALA A 42 14.00 -11.81 -18.07
CA ALA A 42 14.35 -10.41 -18.26
C ALA A 42 14.70 -9.83 -16.89
N ARG A 43 15.83 -9.11 -16.78
CA ARG A 43 16.22 -8.45 -15.55
C ARG A 43 15.07 -7.56 -15.08
N SER A 44 14.48 -7.90 -13.96
CA SER A 44 13.38 -7.13 -13.35
C SER A 44 13.84 -5.77 -12.83
N ILE A 45 15.14 -5.54 -12.71
CA ILE A 45 15.75 -4.28 -12.24
C ILE A 45 16.76 -3.80 -13.27
N ILE A 46 16.57 -2.56 -13.71
CA ILE A 46 17.44 -1.85 -14.66
C ILE A 46 18.00 -0.63 -13.93
N GLU A 47 19.32 -0.59 -13.76
CA GLU A 47 20.00 0.57 -13.17
C GLU A 47 20.16 1.67 -14.23
N LYS A 48 19.72 2.88 -13.87
CA LYS A 48 19.90 4.10 -14.64
C LYS A 48 20.49 5.14 -13.71
N GLY A 49 21.67 5.65 -14.02
CA GLY A 49 22.46 6.61 -13.28
C GLY A 49 21.91 7.24 -11.99
N ASP A 50 20.70 7.78 -12.02
CA ASP A 50 20.04 8.43 -10.88
C ASP A 50 18.94 7.58 -10.21
N ARG A 51 18.61 6.40 -10.76
CA ARG A 51 17.50 5.55 -10.26
C ARG A 51 17.60 4.10 -10.72
N LYS A 52 16.91 3.25 -9.98
CA LYS A 52 16.64 1.86 -10.36
C LYS A 52 15.22 1.77 -10.93
N VAL A 53 15.09 1.25 -12.13
CA VAL A 53 13.78 0.98 -12.76
C VAL A 53 13.44 -0.48 -12.52
N ILE A 54 12.37 -0.71 -11.80
CA ILE A 54 11.91 -2.04 -11.40
C ILE A 54 10.69 -2.38 -12.24
N LEU A 55 10.75 -3.50 -12.93
CA LEU A 55 9.66 -4.04 -13.74
C LEU A 55 9.04 -5.21 -12.97
N PRO A 56 7.88 -5.04 -12.32
CA PRO A 56 7.23 -6.13 -11.61
C PRO A 56 6.84 -7.24 -12.57
N THR A 57 7.08 -8.48 -12.17
CA THR A 57 6.65 -9.65 -12.94
C THR A 57 5.13 -9.81 -12.87
N GLN A 58 4.55 -10.51 -13.86
CA GLN A 58 3.10 -10.78 -13.87
C GLN A 58 2.65 -11.53 -12.61
N ASN A 59 3.48 -12.43 -12.08
CA ASN A 59 3.19 -13.13 -10.83
C ASN A 59 3.17 -12.17 -9.63
N GLN A 60 4.13 -11.27 -9.52
CA GLN A 60 4.14 -10.25 -8.46
C GLN A 60 2.91 -9.34 -8.53
N LEU A 61 2.52 -8.90 -9.72
CA LEU A 61 1.31 -8.10 -9.91
C LEU A 61 0.04 -8.86 -9.50
N LYS A 62 -0.13 -10.10 -9.94
CA LYS A 62 -1.31 -10.92 -9.62
C LYS A 62 -1.40 -11.32 -8.15
N MET A 63 -0.27 -11.53 -7.50
CA MET A 63 -0.21 -11.92 -6.09
C MET A 63 -0.32 -10.73 -5.14
N SER A 64 -0.30 -9.51 -5.64
CA SER A 64 -0.39 -8.30 -4.84
C SER A 64 -1.80 -7.75 -4.81
N SER A 65 -2.25 -7.30 -3.64
CA SER A 65 -3.58 -6.72 -3.42
C SER A 65 -3.60 -5.21 -3.64
N SER A 66 -2.45 -4.55 -3.54
CA SER A 66 -2.32 -3.09 -3.64
C SER A 66 -0.92 -2.67 -4.06
N GLY A 67 -0.73 -1.39 -4.38
CA GLY A 67 0.60 -0.85 -4.68
C GLY A 67 1.58 -0.97 -3.51
N ILE A 68 1.10 -0.88 -2.27
CA ILE A 68 1.94 -1.06 -1.08
C ILE A 68 2.32 -2.52 -0.88
N ASP A 69 1.39 -3.45 -1.05
CA ASP A 69 1.67 -4.88 -0.94
C ASP A 69 2.69 -5.31 -2.02
N LEU A 70 2.56 -4.77 -3.22
CA LEU A 70 3.57 -4.96 -4.27
C LEU A 70 4.95 -4.44 -3.83
N LEU A 71 5.02 -3.24 -3.23
CA LEU A 71 6.27 -2.67 -2.74
C LEU A 71 6.95 -3.56 -1.70
N GLY A 72 6.18 -4.08 -0.75
CA GLY A 72 6.69 -5.03 0.26
C GLY A 72 7.28 -6.29 -0.36
N LYS A 73 6.64 -6.84 -1.39
CA LYS A 73 7.10 -8.04 -2.12
C LYS A 73 8.33 -7.80 -2.99
N LEU A 74 8.55 -6.57 -3.43
CA LEU A 74 9.74 -6.21 -4.23
C LEU A 74 11.01 -6.14 -3.40
N GLN A 75 10.92 -6.05 -2.08
CA GLN A 75 12.05 -6.04 -1.14
C GLN A 75 13.18 -5.07 -1.57
N LEU A 76 12.81 -3.81 -1.79
CA LEU A 76 13.77 -2.80 -2.24
C LEU A 76 14.88 -2.60 -1.20
N PRO A 77 16.14 -2.45 -1.63
CA PRO A 77 17.24 -2.18 -0.72
C PRO A 77 16.98 -0.93 0.12
N ARG A 78 17.27 -0.98 1.43
CA ARG A 78 17.10 0.12 2.38
C ARG A 78 15.66 0.53 2.67
N ILE A 79 14.65 -0.08 2.06
CA ILE A 79 13.24 0.23 2.29
C ILE A 79 12.60 -0.89 3.12
N THR A 80 11.94 -0.48 4.20
CA THR A 80 11.10 -1.35 5.01
C THR A 80 9.67 -0.88 4.89
N VAL A 81 8.77 -1.81 4.60
CA VAL A 81 7.33 -1.55 4.45
C VAL A 81 6.59 -2.28 5.55
N ASP A 82 5.96 -1.56 6.44
CA ASP A 82 5.00 -2.10 7.39
C ASP A 82 3.58 -1.90 6.85
N ILE A 83 3.00 -2.98 6.34
CA ILE A 83 1.65 -2.97 5.74
C ILE A 83 0.59 -2.69 6.81
N MET A 84 0.83 -3.09 8.06
CA MET A 84 -0.14 -2.96 9.15
C MET A 84 -0.23 -1.54 9.69
N SER A 85 0.91 -0.88 9.91
CA SER A 85 0.96 0.52 10.36
C SER A 85 0.81 1.51 9.23
N GLY A 86 1.08 1.11 7.99
CA GLY A 86 1.18 1.99 6.84
C GLY A 86 2.47 2.81 6.81
N GLU A 87 3.49 2.36 7.53
CA GLU A 87 4.77 3.03 7.61
C GLU A 87 5.74 2.49 6.56
N ILE A 88 6.38 3.42 5.85
CA ILE A 88 7.46 3.10 4.92
C ILE A 88 8.69 3.86 5.39
N THR A 89 9.68 3.12 5.81
CA THR A 89 10.93 3.65 6.37
C THR A 89 12.13 3.29 5.52
N THR A 90 13.21 4.02 5.70
CA THR A 90 14.51 3.69 5.09
C THR A 90 15.55 3.45 6.18
N SER A 91 16.55 2.65 5.91
CA SER A 91 17.68 2.35 6.82
C SER A 91 18.54 3.58 7.16
N GLY A 92 18.29 4.73 6.56
CA GLY A 92 18.85 6.04 6.93
C GLY A 92 17.80 6.91 7.58
N ASN A 93 18.20 7.92 8.36
CA ASN A 93 17.28 8.92 8.87
C ASN A 93 16.73 9.75 7.70
N GLY A 94 15.42 9.85 7.57
CA GLY A 94 14.74 10.68 6.59
C GLY A 94 13.45 10.12 6.03
N GLU A 95 12.70 10.97 5.38
CA GLU A 95 11.38 10.66 4.82
C GLU A 95 11.51 9.90 3.49
N VAL A 96 10.71 8.84 3.32
CA VAL A 96 10.51 8.20 2.01
C VAL A 96 9.39 8.93 1.28
N GLN A 97 9.71 9.54 0.15
CA GLN A 97 8.73 10.26 -0.65
C GLN A 97 8.05 9.32 -1.64
N LEU A 98 6.73 9.22 -1.58
CA LEU A 98 5.90 8.44 -2.49
C LEU A 98 5.38 9.31 -3.62
N ARG A 99 5.39 8.78 -4.84
CA ARG A 99 4.90 9.47 -6.04
C ARG A 99 4.12 8.52 -6.96
N ILE A 100 3.21 9.10 -7.73
CA ILE A 100 2.55 8.44 -8.86
C ILE A 100 2.72 9.34 -10.09
N ASN A 101 3.36 8.84 -11.14
CA ASN A 101 3.64 9.57 -12.37
C ASN A 101 4.30 10.94 -12.13
N GLY A 102 5.23 11.02 -11.16
CA GLY A 102 5.92 12.24 -10.79
C GLY A 102 5.17 13.15 -9.79
N VAL A 103 3.91 12.86 -9.44
CA VAL A 103 3.11 13.62 -8.45
C VAL A 103 3.30 13.04 -7.06
N ARG A 104 3.63 13.88 -6.06
CA ARG A 104 3.75 13.45 -4.66
C ARG A 104 2.38 13.03 -4.12
N VAL A 105 2.33 11.85 -3.53
CA VAL A 105 1.10 11.24 -3.00
C VAL A 105 1.31 10.73 -1.57
N THR A 106 0.23 10.34 -0.93
CA THR A 106 0.22 9.74 0.42
C THR A 106 0.27 8.21 0.33
N TYR A 107 0.56 7.57 1.46
CA TYR A 107 0.42 6.12 1.63
C TYR A 107 -0.96 5.61 1.18
N THR A 108 -2.03 6.32 1.57
CA THR A 108 -3.41 5.93 1.23
C THR A 108 -3.65 5.86 -0.28
N GLU A 109 -3.05 6.78 -1.06
CA GLU A 109 -3.17 6.78 -2.51
C GLU A 109 -2.43 5.60 -3.15
N ILE A 110 -1.25 5.23 -2.62
CA ILE A 110 -0.52 4.03 -3.08
C ILE A 110 -1.26 2.75 -2.66
N SER A 111 -1.83 2.70 -1.46
CA SER A 111 -2.63 1.56 -0.99
C SER A 111 -3.84 1.29 -1.87
N SER A 112 -4.41 2.33 -2.47
CA SER A 112 -5.54 2.24 -3.38
C SER A 112 -5.16 1.94 -4.84
N LEU A 113 -3.86 1.95 -5.16
CA LEU A 113 -3.39 1.70 -6.51
C LEU A 113 -3.47 0.21 -6.84
N SER A 114 -4.22 -0.13 -7.90
CA SER A 114 -4.28 -1.50 -8.40
C SER A 114 -2.91 -1.93 -8.94
N PRO A 115 -2.36 -3.08 -8.50
CA PRO A 115 -1.09 -3.59 -9.02
C PRO A 115 -1.09 -3.75 -10.54
N GLU A 116 -2.22 -4.14 -11.13
CA GLU A 116 -2.35 -4.33 -12.58
C GLU A 116 -2.17 -3.04 -13.38
N ASP A 117 -2.38 -1.90 -12.75
CA ASP A 117 -2.20 -0.57 -13.36
C ASP A 117 -0.74 -0.12 -13.32
N ILE A 118 0.11 -0.77 -12.54
CA ILE A 118 1.51 -0.42 -12.41
C ILE A 118 2.29 -0.97 -13.61
N LEU A 119 2.97 -0.07 -14.30
CA LEU A 119 3.86 -0.41 -15.42
C LEU A 119 5.27 -0.72 -14.91
N ARG A 120 5.77 0.14 -14.02
CA ARG A 120 7.08 0.04 -13.38
C ARG A 120 7.14 0.89 -12.13
N ILE A 121 8.16 0.65 -11.31
CA ILE A 121 8.50 1.50 -10.16
C ILE A 121 9.89 2.09 -10.40
N GLU A 122 10.02 3.40 -10.24
CA GLU A 122 11.29 4.11 -10.30
C GLU A 122 11.72 4.43 -8.86
N TYR A 123 12.82 3.81 -8.45
CA TYR A 123 13.36 3.92 -7.10
C TYR A 123 14.66 4.73 -7.11
N HIS A 124 14.66 5.86 -6.40
CA HIS A 124 15.84 6.68 -6.15
C HIS A 124 16.31 6.43 -4.72
N ASP A 125 17.40 5.72 -4.55
CA ASP A 125 18.00 5.43 -3.24
C ASP A 125 18.88 6.60 -2.73
N THR A 126 19.24 7.51 -3.62
CA THR A 126 19.98 8.73 -3.33
C THR A 126 19.38 9.88 -4.15
N PRO A 127 18.20 10.36 -3.74
CA PRO A 127 17.49 11.37 -4.52
C PRO A 127 18.25 12.70 -4.51
N GLY A 128 18.33 13.34 -5.69
CA GLY A 128 18.93 14.66 -5.81
C GLY A 128 18.08 15.79 -5.22
N VAL A 129 18.62 17.00 -5.21
CA VAL A 129 18.00 18.22 -4.61
C VAL A 129 16.58 18.52 -5.10
N ARG A 130 16.20 18.05 -6.29
CA ARG A 130 14.84 18.20 -6.84
C ARG A 130 13.74 17.55 -6.01
N TYR A 131 14.11 16.63 -5.12
CA TYR A 131 13.20 15.92 -4.21
C TYR A 131 13.26 16.47 -2.78
N GLY A 132 13.94 17.59 -2.57
CA GLY A 132 14.12 18.20 -1.25
C GLY A 132 14.95 17.32 -0.32
N ASN A 133 14.50 17.17 0.92
CA ASN A 133 15.19 16.37 1.94
C ASN A 133 14.75 14.90 1.99
N ALA A 134 14.17 14.38 0.91
CA ALA A 134 13.78 12.97 0.86
C ALA A 134 15.01 12.06 0.93
N ALA A 135 14.99 11.07 1.82
CA ALA A 135 16.06 10.07 1.94
C ALA A 135 15.95 9.00 0.86
N ALA A 136 14.74 8.77 0.35
CA ALA A 136 14.48 7.91 -0.80
C ALA A 136 13.21 8.40 -1.52
N VAL A 137 13.11 8.09 -2.82
CA VAL A 137 11.90 8.39 -3.61
C VAL A 137 11.45 7.13 -4.34
N ILE A 138 10.16 6.85 -4.25
CA ILE A 138 9.51 5.74 -4.91
C ILE A 138 8.41 6.30 -5.81
N ASP A 139 8.59 6.22 -7.12
CA ASP A 139 7.64 6.73 -8.11
C ASP A 139 6.99 5.57 -8.86
N TYR A 140 5.70 5.42 -8.70
CA TYR A 140 4.88 4.43 -9.40
C TYR A 140 4.47 4.97 -10.76
N ILE A 141 5.01 4.41 -11.81
CA ILE A 141 4.62 4.75 -13.17
C ILE A 141 3.48 3.85 -13.60
N THR A 142 2.32 4.43 -13.83
CA THR A 142 1.11 3.69 -14.21
C THR A 142 0.96 3.57 -15.72
N LYS A 143 0.19 2.56 -16.14
CA LYS A 143 -0.25 2.40 -17.52
C LYS A 143 -1.12 3.58 -17.93
N ASN A 144 -0.92 4.08 -19.14
CA ASN A 144 -1.75 5.16 -19.65
C ASN A 144 -3.10 4.60 -20.13
N LYS A 145 -4.15 4.80 -19.35
CA LYS A 145 -5.53 4.45 -19.72
C LYS A 145 -6.18 5.66 -20.38
N LYS A 146 -6.73 5.49 -21.59
CA LYS A 146 -7.47 6.58 -22.28
C LYS A 146 -8.73 6.99 -21.51
N ALA A 147 -9.42 6.05 -20.94
CA ALA A 147 -10.56 6.26 -20.05
C ALA A 147 -10.72 5.06 -19.10
N GLY A 148 -11.29 5.30 -17.93
CA GLY A 148 -11.59 4.25 -16.96
C GLY A 148 -11.36 4.71 -15.54
N GLY A 149 -11.84 3.91 -14.59
CA GLY A 149 -11.69 4.20 -13.18
C GLY A 149 -11.47 2.94 -12.37
N SER A 150 -11.09 3.14 -11.12
CA SER A 150 -10.98 2.10 -10.11
C SER A 150 -11.53 2.61 -8.79
N VAL A 151 -12.10 1.71 -8.01
CA VAL A 151 -12.50 1.94 -6.63
C VAL A 151 -11.85 0.84 -5.80
N SER A 152 -11.29 1.20 -4.69
CA SER A 152 -10.70 0.27 -3.73
C SER A 152 -11.11 0.65 -2.32
N GLY A 153 -11.13 -0.32 -1.43
CA GLY A 153 -11.42 -0.12 -0.02
C GLY A 153 -10.69 -1.14 0.83
N GLY A 154 -10.43 -0.78 2.06
CA GLY A 154 -9.82 -1.66 3.06
C GLY A 154 -10.41 -1.37 4.43
N ALA A 155 -10.55 -2.41 5.24
CA ALA A 155 -10.98 -2.30 6.62
C ALA A 155 -10.10 -3.21 7.48
N ILE A 156 -9.47 -2.65 8.49
CA ILE A 156 -8.65 -3.39 9.46
C ILE A 156 -9.20 -3.08 10.83
N HIS A 157 -9.78 -4.09 11.45
CA HIS A 157 -10.36 -3.98 12.79
C HIS A 157 -9.66 -4.94 13.74
N SER A 158 -9.19 -4.41 14.84
CA SER A 158 -8.67 -5.19 15.97
C SER A 158 -9.52 -4.89 17.19
N LEU A 159 -10.17 -5.92 17.72
CA LEU A 159 -11.04 -5.84 18.89
C LEU A 159 -10.46 -6.70 20.00
N SER A 160 -10.22 -6.08 21.13
CA SER A 160 -9.79 -6.76 22.37
C SER A 160 -10.61 -6.21 23.53
N SER A 161 -10.62 -6.89 24.66
CA SER A 161 -11.34 -6.44 25.86
C SER A 161 -10.96 -5.01 26.26
N ASN A 162 -9.69 -4.63 26.12
CA ASN A 162 -9.15 -3.36 26.59
C ASN A 162 -8.74 -2.40 25.45
N ARG A 163 -8.73 -2.86 24.18
CA ARG A 163 -8.26 -2.06 23.05
C ARG A 163 -9.11 -2.30 21.81
N THR A 164 -9.45 -1.21 21.15
CA THR A 164 -10.14 -1.21 19.86
C THR A 164 -9.31 -0.38 18.87
N SER A 165 -9.00 -0.96 17.73
CA SER A 165 -8.40 -0.25 16.61
C SER A 165 -9.26 -0.47 15.36
N ILE A 166 -9.66 0.62 14.75
CA ILE A 166 -10.42 0.66 13.49
C ILE A 166 -9.58 1.47 12.51
N ASP A 167 -9.37 0.95 11.32
CA ASP A 167 -8.70 1.65 10.21
C ASP A 167 -9.45 1.30 8.93
N ASP A 168 -10.31 2.20 8.50
CA ASP A 168 -11.16 2.05 7.32
C ASP A 168 -10.75 3.05 6.24
N MET A 169 -10.65 2.57 5.01
CA MET A 169 -10.25 3.38 3.87
C MET A 169 -11.12 3.07 2.66
N ILE A 170 -11.49 4.12 1.93
CA ILE A 170 -12.08 4.03 0.60
C ILE A 170 -11.37 5.00 -0.33
N SER A 171 -11.14 4.57 -1.56
CA SER A 171 -10.48 5.38 -2.58
C SER A 171 -11.10 5.14 -3.95
N GLY A 172 -11.21 6.21 -4.72
CA GLY A 172 -11.66 6.18 -6.10
C GLY A 172 -10.70 6.95 -7.01
N ARG A 173 -10.51 6.45 -8.22
CA ARG A 173 -9.71 7.10 -9.27
C ARG A 173 -10.45 6.99 -10.59
N TYR A 174 -10.44 8.07 -11.36
CA TYR A 174 -11.02 8.11 -12.68
C TYR A 174 -10.12 8.87 -13.66
N ASN A 175 -9.84 8.25 -14.80
CA ASN A 175 -9.02 8.80 -15.87
C ASN A 175 -9.90 9.09 -17.10
N TYR A 176 -9.72 10.24 -17.71
CA TYR A 176 -10.32 10.58 -18.98
C TYR A 176 -9.37 11.44 -19.84
N GLY A 177 -8.88 10.86 -20.92
CA GLY A 177 -7.92 11.52 -21.80
C GLY A 177 -6.62 11.89 -21.10
N LYS A 178 -6.40 13.18 -20.89
CA LYS A 178 -5.22 13.75 -20.21
C LYS A 178 -5.48 14.06 -18.74
N SER A 179 -6.73 13.90 -18.28
CA SER A 179 -7.16 14.24 -16.93
C SER A 179 -7.30 13.00 -16.06
N GLU A 180 -6.87 13.12 -14.83
CA GLU A 180 -7.10 12.13 -13.76
C GLU A 180 -7.67 12.86 -12.54
N ILE A 181 -8.73 12.31 -11.96
CA ILE A 181 -9.23 12.70 -10.66
C ILE A 181 -9.15 11.52 -9.71
N SER A 182 -8.66 11.74 -8.51
CA SER A 182 -8.67 10.72 -7.45
C SER A 182 -9.12 11.33 -6.14
N ALA A 183 -9.87 10.54 -5.38
CA ALA A 183 -10.32 10.91 -4.04
C ALA A 183 -10.13 9.72 -3.11
N ASN A 184 -9.72 9.99 -1.87
CA ASN A 184 -9.67 8.98 -0.84
C ASN A 184 -10.10 9.55 0.51
N VAL A 185 -10.67 8.69 1.33
CA VAL A 185 -11.05 8.97 2.71
C VAL A 185 -10.56 7.83 3.57
N ARG A 186 -9.89 8.14 4.68
CA ARG A 186 -9.45 7.18 5.69
C ARG A 186 -9.93 7.61 7.05
N TYR A 187 -10.53 6.69 7.78
CA TYR A 187 -10.94 6.87 9.16
C TYR A 187 -10.14 5.94 10.06
N ILE A 188 -9.52 6.50 11.08
CA ILE A 188 -8.79 5.74 12.09
C ILE A 188 -9.41 6.05 13.45
N GLN A 189 -9.72 5.00 14.21
CA GLN A 189 -10.04 5.13 15.62
C GLN A 189 -9.19 4.17 16.44
N ARG A 190 -8.55 4.70 17.45
CA ARG A 190 -7.82 3.91 18.46
C ARG A 190 -8.35 4.27 19.83
N LYS A 191 -8.97 3.31 20.50
CA LYS A 191 -9.51 3.44 21.83
C LYS A 191 -8.92 2.35 22.72
N GLY A 192 -8.59 2.70 23.93
CA GLY A 192 -8.10 1.72 24.90
C GLY A 192 -7.71 2.36 26.21
N ASP A 193 -7.22 1.53 27.08
CA ASP A 193 -6.55 1.90 28.30
C ASP A 193 -5.05 1.61 28.18
N TRP A 194 -4.28 2.39 28.87
CA TRP A 194 -2.84 2.23 28.94
C TRP A 194 -2.39 2.36 30.37
N THR A 195 -1.74 1.32 30.85
CA THR A 195 -1.05 1.29 32.14
C THR A 195 0.43 1.10 31.88
N ARG A 196 1.24 1.79 32.63
CA ARG A 196 2.69 1.70 32.56
C ARG A 196 3.20 1.12 33.88
N GLU A 197 3.98 0.07 33.77
CA GLU A 197 4.66 -0.53 34.89
C GLU A 197 6.14 -0.69 34.51
N TYR A 198 7.02 -0.17 35.36
CA TYR A 198 8.45 -0.43 35.30
C TYR A 198 8.85 -1.16 36.55
N ASP A 199 9.43 -2.34 36.37
CA ASP A 199 10.06 -3.13 37.40
C ASP A 199 11.55 -3.21 37.09
N GLU A 200 12.36 -2.48 37.86
CA GLU A 200 13.80 -2.39 37.65
C GLU A 200 14.51 -2.86 38.93
N ARG A 201 15.48 -3.76 38.76
CA ARG A 201 16.31 -4.28 39.84
C ARG A 201 17.77 -3.93 39.57
N PHE A 202 18.36 -3.17 40.47
CA PHE A 202 19.75 -2.77 40.44
C PHE A 202 20.53 -3.57 41.48
N ILE A 203 21.53 -4.35 41.06
CA ILE A 203 22.36 -5.19 41.96
C ILE A 203 23.70 -4.50 42.10
N PHE A 204 24.03 -4.10 43.32
CA PHE A 204 25.33 -3.55 43.72
C PHE A 204 26.10 -4.59 44.54
N PRO A 205 27.44 -4.45 44.71
CA PRO A 205 28.24 -5.43 45.48
C PRO A 205 27.76 -5.71 46.90
N ASP A 206 27.23 -4.66 47.56
CA ASP A 206 26.80 -4.75 48.97
C ASP A 206 25.30 -4.47 49.18
N ASN A 207 24.53 -4.24 48.10
CA ASN A 207 23.14 -3.85 48.20
C ASN A 207 22.36 -4.18 46.93
N GLU A 208 21.04 -4.33 47.05
CA GLU A 208 20.09 -4.48 45.95
C GLU A 208 19.03 -3.39 46.09
N LEU A 209 18.81 -2.65 44.97
CA LEU A 209 17.73 -1.66 44.87
C LEU A 209 16.67 -2.20 43.92
N HIS A 210 15.44 -2.33 44.40
CA HIS A 210 14.28 -2.65 43.62
C HIS A 210 13.41 -1.42 43.46
N ARG A 211 13.15 -1.03 42.21
CA ARG A 211 12.30 0.10 41.86
C ARG A 211 11.10 -0.38 41.07
N LEU A 212 9.92 -0.17 41.61
CA LEU A 212 8.65 -0.42 40.97
C LEU A 212 7.95 0.93 40.72
N GLU A 213 7.71 1.29 39.49
CA GLU A 213 6.87 2.43 39.09
C GLU A 213 5.62 1.93 38.40
N THR A 214 4.45 2.23 38.98
CA THR A 214 3.15 1.96 38.38
C THR A 214 2.50 3.30 38.02
N GLY A 215 2.16 3.46 36.76
CA GLY A 215 1.36 4.58 36.29
C GLY A 215 -0.14 4.32 36.47
N GLU A 216 -0.91 5.38 36.68
CA GLU A 216 -2.36 5.28 36.69
C GLU A 216 -2.90 4.87 35.31
N GLN A 217 -3.99 4.10 35.29
CA GLN A 217 -4.68 3.71 34.09
C GLN A 217 -5.18 4.94 33.34
N THR A 218 -4.69 5.14 32.12
CA THR A 218 -5.07 6.26 31.28
C THR A 218 -5.93 5.80 30.13
N LEU A 219 -7.14 6.33 30.04
CA LEU A 219 -8.05 6.06 28.93
C LEU A 219 -7.70 6.98 27.77
N PHE A 220 -7.58 6.42 26.56
CA PHE A 220 -7.41 7.20 25.37
C PHE A 220 -8.46 6.83 24.30
N ASN A 221 -8.86 7.83 23.53
CA ASN A 221 -9.74 7.67 22.37
C ASN A 221 -9.28 8.66 21.30
N LYS A 222 -8.45 8.18 20.38
CA LYS A 222 -7.95 8.98 19.26
C LYS A 222 -8.77 8.64 18.02
N LYS A 223 -9.31 9.67 17.37
CA LYS A 223 -9.98 9.59 16.08
C LYS A 223 -9.24 10.45 15.08
N LEU A 224 -9.19 10.01 13.85
CA LEU A 224 -8.60 10.74 12.74
C LEU A 224 -9.44 10.47 11.50
N LEU A 225 -9.87 11.54 10.83
CA LEU A 225 -10.47 11.49 9.52
C LEU A 225 -9.56 12.24 8.55
N ALA A 226 -9.01 11.54 7.57
CA ALA A 226 -8.19 12.13 6.52
C ALA A 226 -8.89 11.99 5.18
N SER A 227 -8.97 13.10 4.43
CA SER A 227 -9.56 13.13 3.09
C SER A 227 -8.60 13.81 2.12
N ASN A 228 -8.43 13.24 0.97
CA ASN A 228 -7.63 13.82 -0.11
C ASN A 228 -8.44 13.83 -1.40
N LEU A 229 -8.38 14.93 -2.12
CA LEU A 229 -8.87 15.08 -3.48
C LEU A 229 -7.71 15.56 -4.34
N ASN A 230 -7.47 14.88 -5.44
CA ASN A 230 -6.38 15.17 -6.35
C ASN A 230 -6.88 15.24 -7.78
N TYR A 231 -6.52 16.31 -8.48
CA TYR A 231 -6.75 16.46 -9.92
C TYR A 231 -5.41 16.61 -10.63
N THR A 232 -5.17 15.80 -11.64
CA THR A 232 -3.98 15.85 -12.47
C THR A 232 -4.35 16.01 -13.93
N LEU A 233 -3.75 16.99 -14.60
CA LEU A 233 -3.81 17.17 -16.05
C LEU A 233 -2.39 17.01 -16.60
N GLN A 234 -2.16 15.96 -17.41
CA GLN A 234 -0.83 15.63 -17.88
C GLN A 234 -0.79 15.29 -19.37
N GLU A 235 0.19 15.86 -20.07
CA GLU A 235 0.62 15.41 -21.38
C GLU A 235 2.12 15.10 -21.31
N LYS A 236 2.45 13.80 -21.44
CA LYS A 236 3.82 13.30 -21.28
C LYS A 236 4.81 14.05 -22.17
N GLY A 237 5.86 14.60 -21.53
CA GLY A 237 6.90 15.37 -22.22
C GLY A 237 6.54 16.83 -22.52
N LYS A 238 5.33 17.30 -22.19
CA LYS A 238 4.90 18.69 -22.45
C LYS A 238 4.58 19.44 -21.17
N TYR A 239 3.62 18.95 -20.38
CA TYR A 239 3.20 19.60 -19.13
C TYR A 239 2.61 18.65 -18.13
N LEU A 240 2.68 19.04 -16.88
CA LEU A 240 2.00 18.43 -15.74
C LEU A 240 1.40 19.56 -14.89
N PHE A 241 0.08 19.54 -14.75
CA PHE A 241 -0.63 20.34 -13.76
C PHE A 241 -1.23 19.42 -12.72
N ASN A 242 -1.04 19.75 -11.43
CA ASN A 242 -1.61 18.98 -10.34
C ASN A 242 -2.17 19.94 -9.29
N ALA A 243 -3.41 19.69 -8.88
CA ALA A 243 -4.09 20.37 -7.78
C ALA A 243 -4.51 19.34 -6.74
N GLN A 244 -4.15 19.60 -5.49
CA GLN A 244 -4.44 18.71 -4.36
C GLN A 244 -5.14 19.48 -3.25
N PHE A 245 -6.19 18.88 -2.72
CA PHE A 245 -6.84 19.32 -1.49
C PHE A 245 -6.74 18.21 -0.45
N ARG A 246 -6.24 18.55 0.73
CA ARG A 246 -6.12 17.62 1.87
C ARG A 246 -6.81 18.21 3.08
N TYR A 247 -7.59 17.38 3.74
CA TYR A 247 -8.27 17.71 4.99
C TYR A 247 -8.01 16.62 6.01
N THR A 248 -7.69 17.03 7.23
CA THR A 248 -7.46 16.12 8.36
C THR A 248 -8.12 16.69 9.60
N LEU A 249 -8.92 15.89 10.29
CA LEU A 249 -9.61 16.19 11.54
C LEU A 249 -9.15 15.23 12.61
#